data_3828e2b484827d4ebe942400777be241
#
_entry.id   3828e2b484827d4ebe942400777be241
#
_cell.length_a   1.000
_cell.length_b   1.000
_cell.length_c   1.000
_cell.angle_alpha   90.00
_cell.angle_beta   90.00
_cell.angle_gamma   90.00
#
_symmetry.space_group_name_H-M   'P 1'
#
loop_
_entity.id
_entity.type
_entity.pdbx_description
1 polymer ?
#
loop_
_entity_poly.entity_id
_entity_poly.type
_entity_poly.pdbx_seq_one_letter_code
_entity_poly.pdbx_strand_id
1 'polypeptide(L)'
;MEITDLLNKYKKKQKLYADYIGRGGAWLDTGSIEDFYKTSAFVSAIENRQGFKISCIEEIALNNKWIGSKNIKSAIKFYGKCQYSEYLKKLI
;
A
#
# COMPACT_ATOMS: atom_id res chain seq x y z
N MET A 1 -17.46 -17.88 2.47
CA MET A 1 -17.11 -17.33 3.82
C MET A 1 -16.84 -15.83 3.67
N GLU A 2 -17.58 -15.04 4.41
CA GLU A 2 -17.37 -13.59 4.45
C GLU A 2 -16.35 -13.24 5.52
N ILE A 3 -15.71 -12.07 5.35
CA ILE A 3 -14.72 -11.57 6.32
C ILE A 3 -15.35 -11.41 7.71
N THR A 4 -16.64 -11.07 7.79
CA THR A 4 -17.38 -10.96 9.04
C THR A 4 -17.45 -12.28 9.81
N ASP A 5 -17.49 -13.42 9.11
CA ASP A 5 -17.47 -14.73 9.75
C ASP A 5 -16.14 -14.97 10.47
N LEU A 6 -15.04 -14.57 9.85
CA LEU A 6 -13.71 -14.66 10.45
C LEU A 6 -13.59 -13.73 11.65
N LEU A 7 -14.06 -12.48 11.52
CA LEU A 7 -14.06 -11.51 12.61
C LEU A 7 -14.86 -12.01 13.82
N ASN A 8 -16.00 -12.66 13.59
CA ASN A 8 -16.81 -13.24 14.67
C ASN A 8 -16.07 -14.36 15.40
N LYS A 9 -15.26 -15.16 14.70
CA LYS A 9 -14.42 -16.19 15.32
C LYS A 9 -13.38 -15.58 16.27
N TYR A 10 -12.72 -14.50 15.83
CA TYR A 10 -11.77 -13.77 16.68
C TYR A 10 -12.47 -13.11 17.86
N LYS A 11 -13.67 -12.55 17.66
CA LYS A 11 -14.49 -11.96 18.73
C LYS A 11 -14.81 -12.99 19.82
N LYS A 12 -15.23 -14.18 19.43
CA LYS A 12 -15.53 -15.27 20.38
C LYS A 12 -14.32 -15.67 21.22
N LYS A 13 -13.11 -15.58 20.63
CA LYS A 13 -11.86 -15.88 21.32
C LYS A 13 -11.30 -14.68 22.09
N GLN A 14 -12.00 -13.55 22.11
CA GLN A 14 -11.57 -12.29 22.74
C GLN A 14 -10.21 -11.80 22.19
N LYS A 15 -9.99 -12.01 20.90
CA LYS A 15 -8.76 -11.62 20.18
C LYS A 15 -9.02 -10.64 19.05
N LEU A 16 -10.18 -9.98 19.05
CA LEU A 16 -10.54 -8.95 18.10
C LEU A 16 -10.22 -7.58 18.68
N TYR A 17 -9.43 -6.80 17.95
CA TYR A 17 -9.03 -5.44 18.33
C TYR A 17 -9.45 -4.47 17.24
N ALA A 18 -9.69 -3.22 17.61
CA ALA A 18 -10.07 -2.17 16.68
C ALA A 18 -9.14 -0.96 16.87
N ASP A 19 -8.68 -0.41 15.76
CA ASP A 19 -7.90 0.82 15.73
C ASP A 19 -8.63 1.87 14.90
N TYR A 20 -8.40 3.14 15.23
CA TYR A 20 -8.95 4.26 14.47
C TYR A 20 -7.97 4.67 13.39
N ILE A 21 -8.48 4.86 12.17
CA ILE A 21 -7.66 5.36 11.05
C ILE A 21 -7.22 6.82 11.31
N GLY A 22 -8.06 7.58 12.02
CA GLY A 22 -7.79 8.97 12.32
C GLY A 22 -8.16 9.91 11.18
N ARG A 23 -7.94 11.19 11.39
CA ARG A 23 -8.15 12.21 10.37
C ARG A 23 -7.11 12.06 9.27
N GLY A 24 -7.47 12.28 8.04
CA GLY A 24 -6.57 12.10 6.90
C GLY A 24 -6.45 10.66 6.42
N GLY A 25 -6.94 9.68 7.20
CA GLY A 25 -7.08 8.32 6.74
C GLY A 25 -8.38 8.15 5.95
N ALA A 26 -8.38 7.23 4.99
CA ALA A 26 -9.58 6.93 4.20
C ALA A 26 -9.70 5.42 4.00
N TRP A 27 -10.93 4.94 4.14
CA TRP A 27 -11.29 3.57 3.78
C TRP A 27 -11.92 3.59 2.38
N LEU A 28 -11.37 2.81 1.47
CA LEU A 28 -11.85 2.69 0.10
C LEU A 28 -12.08 1.21 -0.21
N ASP A 29 -13.30 0.87 -0.61
CA ASP A 29 -13.63 -0.49 -1.02
C ASP A 29 -13.24 -0.69 -2.49
N THR A 30 -12.83 -1.90 -2.83
CA THR A 30 -12.49 -2.32 -4.20
C THR A 30 -13.32 -3.53 -4.63
N GLY A 31 -14.45 -3.76 -3.97
CA GLY A 31 -15.30 -4.94 -4.19
C GLY A 31 -16.06 -4.96 -5.51
N SER A 32 -16.14 -3.85 -6.23
CA SER A 32 -16.75 -3.75 -7.56
C SER A 32 -15.77 -3.11 -8.54
N ILE A 33 -16.05 -3.26 -9.85
CA ILE A 33 -15.24 -2.60 -10.90
C ILE A 33 -15.29 -1.09 -10.75
N GLU A 34 -16.47 -0.55 -10.42
CA GLU A 34 -16.65 0.89 -10.23
C GLU A 34 -15.87 1.39 -9.01
N ASP A 35 -15.94 0.67 -7.90
CA ASP A 35 -15.22 1.01 -6.68
C ASP A 35 -13.70 0.92 -6.91
N PHE A 36 -13.24 -0.07 -7.63
CA PHE A 36 -11.84 -0.21 -8.02
C PHE A 36 -11.37 0.99 -8.84
N TYR A 37 -12.19 1.43 -9.80
CA TYR A 37 -11.89 2.61 -10.62
C TYR A 37 -11.79 3.88 -9.77
N LYS A 38 -12.76 4.10 -8.88
CA LYS A 38 -12.79 5.26 -7.98
C LYS A 38 -11.57 5.26 -7.05
N THR A 39 -11.21 4.11 -6.51
CA THR A 39 -10.02 3.96 -5.65
C THR A 39 -8.75 4.26 -6.42
N SER A 40 -8.63 3.75 -7.65
CA SER A 40 -7.47 4.01 -8.51
C SER A 40 -7.32 5.50 -8.81
N ALA A 41 -8.43 6.19 -9.10
CA ALA A 41 -8.43 7.63 -9.34
C ALA A 41 -8.01 8.42 -8.10
N PHE A 42 -8.49 8.02 -6.92
CA PHE A 42 -8.12 8.63 -5.64
C PHE A 42 -6.62 8.46 -5.37
N VAL A 43 -6.10 7.25 -5.49
CA VAL A 43 -4.67 6.95 -5.28
C VAL A 43 -3.82 7.75 -6.25
N SER A 44 -4.18 7.78 -7.53
CA SER A 44 -3.47 8.53 -8.56
C SER A 44 -3.42 10.03 -8.23
N ALA A 45 -4.54 10.60 -7.80
CA ALA A 45 -4.59 12.03 -7.44
C ALA A 45 -3.67 12.37 -6.26
N ILE A 46 -3.66 11.53 -5.22
CA ILE A 46 -2.80 11.73 -4.05
C ILE A 46 -1.32 11.57 -4.41
N GLU A 47 -0.97 10.50 -5.13
CA GLU A 47 0.40 10.24 -5.54
C GLU A 47 0.97 11.37 -6.41
N ASN A 48 0.17 11.86 -7.35
CA ASN A 48 0.59 12.94 -8.25
C ASN A 48 0.78 14.27 -7.52
N ARG A 49 -0.02 14.54 -6.50
CA ARG A 49 0.13 15.76 -5.70
C ARG A 49 1.31 15.73 -4.77
N GLN A 50 1.55 14.60 -4.12
CA GLN A 50 2.60 14.48 -3.11
C GLN A 50 3.95 14.08 -3.67
N GLY A 51 3.99 13.43 -4.83
CA GLY A 51 5.21 12.87 -5.39
C GLY A 51 5.70 11.61 -4.69
N PHE A 52 4.84 10.99 -3.87
CA PHE A 52 5.12 9.74 -3.16
C PHE A 52 4.18 8.64 -3.62
N LYS A 53 4.68 7.41 -3.67
CA LYS A 53 3.86 6.25 -3.97
C LYS A 53 3.17 5.72 -2.72
N ILE A 54 1.89 5.37 -2.85
CA ILE A 54 1.14 4.69 -1.80
C ILE A 54 1.47 3.20 -1.86
N SER A 55 1.80 2.61 -0.72
CA SER A 55 2.10 1.18 -0.59
C SER A 55 3.26 0.70 -1.47
N CYS A 56 4.26 1.54 -1.68
CA CYS A 56 5.49 1.10 -2.34
C CYS A 56 6.24 0.18 -1.37
N ILE A 57 6.19 -1.12 -1.63
CA ILE A 57 6.74 -2.13 -0.72
C ILE A 57 8.25 -2.00 -0.53
N GLU A 58 8.96 -1.63 -1.58
CA GLU A 58 10.42 -1.41 -1.53
C GLU A 58 10.76 -0.21 -0.64
N GLU A 59 10.01 0.87 -0.75
CA GLU A 59 10.21 2.05 0.10
C GLU A 59 9.91 1.75 1.56
N ILE A 60 8.81 1.05 1.82
CA ILE A 60 8.44 0.62 3.17
C ILE A 60 9.54 -0.25 3.77
N ALA A 61 10.03 -1.22 3.02
CA ALA A 61 11.09 -2.11 3.46
C ALA A 61 12.41 -1.36 3.70
N LEU A 62 12.74 -0.41 2.83
CA LEU A 62 13.93 0.42 2.98
C LEU A 62 13.85 1.30 4.23
N ASN A 63 12.71 1.95 4.45
CA ASN A 63 12.49 2.81 5.62
C ASN A 63 12.53 2.04 6.94
N ASN A 64 12.08 0.79 6.91
CA ASN A 64 12.16 -0.10 8.08
C ASN A 64 13.52 -0.80 8.22
N LYS A 65 14.46 -0.51 7.34
CA LYS A 65 15.81 -1.09 7.33
C LYS A 65 15.82 -2.61 7.15
N TRP A 66 14.77 -3.16 6.52
CA TRP A 66 14.71 -4.59 6.18
C TRP A 66 15.54 -4.90 4.94
N ILE A 67 15.72 -3.91 4.07
CA ILE A 67 16.54 -3.99 2.87
C ILE A 67 17.42 -2.75 2.75
N GLY A 68 18.43 -2.83 1.90
CA GLY A 68 19.33 -1.70 1.61
C GLY A 68 19.28 -1.24 0.16
N SER A 69 20.11 -0.26 -0.18
CA SER A 69 20.21 0.31 -1.53
C SER A 69 20.48 -0.73 -2.59
N LYS A 70 21.26 -1.77 -2.26
CA LYS A 70 21.58 -2.87 -3.18
C LYS A 70 20.30 -3.59 -3.64
N ASN A 71 19.37 -3.81 -2.73
CA ASN A 71 18.09 -4.46 -3.02
C ASN A 71 17.22 -3.58 -3.91
N ILE A 72 17.22 -2.26 -3.67
CA ILE A 72 16.51 -1.29 -4.52
C ILE A 72 17.06 -1.31 -5.94
N LYS A 73 18.39 -1.34 -6.11
CA LYS A 73 19.02 -1.46 -7.43
C LYS A 73 18.60 -2.75 -8.14
N SER A 74 18.52 -3.85 -7.41
CA SER A 74 18.04 -5.13 -7.96
C SER A 74 16.58 -5.04 -8.40
N ALA A 75 15.72 -4.39 -7.62
CA ALA A 75 14.33 -4.18 -7.96
C ALA A 75 14.19 -3.31 -9.22
N ILE A 76 14.95 -2.24 -9.34
CA ILE A 76 14.99 -1.38 -10.53
C ILE A 76 15.34 -2.21 -11.76
N LYS A 77 16.34 -3.07 -11.66
CA LYS A 77 16.75 -3.96 -12.74
C LYS A 77 15.64 -4.95 -13.11
N PHE A 78 14.95 -5.49 -12.11
CA PHE A 78 13.85 -6.43 -12.30
C PHE A 78 12.66 -5.79 -13.02
N TYR A 79 12.24 -4.60 -12.59
CA TYR A 79 11.09 -3.89 -13.20
C TYR A 79 11.43 -3.28 -14.56
N GLY A 80 12.71 -3.03 -14.83
CA GLY A 80 13.13 -2.44 -16.09
C GLY A 80 12.79 -0.96 -16.22
N LYS A 81 12.68 -0.47 -17.44
CA LYS A 81 12.41 0.94 -17.73
C LYS A 81 10.91 1.24 -17.60
N CYS A 82 10.52 1.83 -16.49
CA CYS A 82 9.14 2.23 -16.22
C CYS A 82 9.09 3.34 -15.16
N GLN A 83 7.91 3.96 -14.99
CA GLN A 83 7.72 5.03 -14.01
C GLN A 83 8.02 4.57 -12.58
N TYR A 84 7.69 3.33 -12.25
CA TYR A 84 7.95 2.78 -10.93
C TYR A 84 9.46 2.70 -10.64
N SER A 85 10.25 2.24 -11.62
CA SER A 85 11.71 2.22 -11.51
C SER A 85 12.30 3.62 -11.36
N GLU A 86 11.77 4.61 -12.06
CA GLU A 86 12.21 6.00 -11.92
C GLU A 86 11.91 6.53 -10.51
N TYR A 87 10.79 6.13 -9.93
CA TYR A 87 10.49 6.45 -8.54
C TYR A 87 11.49 5.80 -7.58
N LEU A 88 11.76 4.50 -7.75
CA LEU A 88 12.72 3.78 -6.91
C LEU A 88 14.12 4.40 -6.94
N LYS A 89 14.56 4.91 -8.09
CA LYS A 89 15.84 5.60 -8.21
C LYS A 89 15.96 6.81 -7.30
N LYS A 90 14.85 7.47 -6.99
CA LYS A 90 14.85 8.65 -6.11
C LYS A 90 15.01 8.28 -4.64
N LEU A 91 14.85 7.02 -4.28
CA LEU A 91 14.97 6.54 -2.91
C LEU A 91 16.41 6.30 -2.47
N ILE A 92 17.31 6.22 -3.44
CA ILE A 92 18.72 5.88 -3.21
C ILE A 92 19.67 6.91 -3.80
#